data_eca130955789bbb7378eea527046ae7b
#
_entry.id   eca130955789bbb7378eea527046ae7b
#
_cell.length_a   1.000
_cell.length_b   1.000
_cell.length_c   1.000
_cell.angle_alpha   90.00
_cell.angle_beta   90.00
_cell.angle_gamma   90.00
#
_symmetry.space_group_name_H-M   'P 1'
#
loop_
_entity.id
_entity.type
_entity.pdbx_description
1 polymer ?
#
loop_
_entity_poly.entity_id
_entity_poly.type
_entity_poly.pdbx_seq_one_letter_code
_entity_poly.pdbx_strand_id
1 'polypeptide(L)'
;GNDGLVSNFSLVMGVAGASASQAGVALAGIAGLLAGALSMSLGEWISVKSSQELYENQMELEMDELENNPEGEKRELALIYMAKGIPEAQAKEMANEIMQDKTLAHQILIKEELGINPEELHGSAMEAAVYSFILFAIGAIIPLLPFLFLTGYTAIIVCVIASAFGLFLIGAAITLFTGKNIWYSGFRQVLFGLAAAAITFGIGKLIGVSIAG
;
A
#
# COMPACT_ATOMS: atom_id res chain seq x y z
N GLY A 1 -6.50 2.39 5.33
CA GLY A 1 -7.86 2.57 5.87
C GLY A 1 -8.93 1.89 5.03
N ASN A 2 -8.91 2.08 3.73
CA ASN A 2 -9.90 1.46 2.84
C ASN A 2 -9.87 -0.07 2.91
N ASP A 3 -8.70 -0.66 2.87
CA ASP A 3 -8.53 -2.12 2.91
C ASP A 3 -9.03 -2.69 4.25
N GLY A 4 -8.69 -2.06 5.38
CA GLY A 4 -9.21 -2.48 6.69
C GLY A 4 -10.73 -2.42 6.79
N LEU A 5 -11.35 -1.38 6.20
CA LEU A 5 -12.81 -1.26 6.21
C LEU A 5 -13.47 -2.34 5.33
N VAL A 6 -13.04 -2.51 4.10
CA VAL A 6 -13.64 -3.47 3.15
C VAL A 6 -13.43 -4.91 3.63
N SER A 7 -12.19 -5.27 4.04
CA SER A 7 -11.88 -6.65 4.45
C SER A 7 -12.61 -7.03 5.72
N ASN A 8 -12.62 -6.18 6.75
CA ASN A 8 -13.32 -6.49 8.00
C ASN A 8 -14.83 -6.40 7.86
N PHE A 9 -15.36 -5.48 7.03
CA PHE A 9 -16.77 -5.44 6.68
C PHE A 9 -17.23 -6.74 6.01
N SER A 10 -16.46 -7.23 5.03
CA SER A 10 -16.75 -8.50 4.37
C SER A 10 -16.68 -9.68 5.34
N LEU A 11 -15.69 -9.68 6.24
CA LEU A 11 -15.54 -10.73 7.24
C LEU A 11 -16.71 -10.79 8.22
N VAL A 12 -17.05 -9.68 8.86
CA VAL A 12 -18.14 -9.65 9.85
C VAL A 12 -19.50 -9.95 9.20
N MET A 13 -19.72 -9.51 7.95
CA MET A 13 -20.94 -9.83 7.20
C MET A 13 -20.98 -11.31 6.83
N GLY A 14 -19.86 -11.91 6.41
CA GLY A 14 -19.79 -13.35 6.13
C GLY A 14 -20.13 -14.20 7.35
N VAL A 15 -19.54 -13.88 8.49
CA VAL A 15 -19.81 -14.59 9.77
C VAL A 15 -21.23 -14.35 10.25
N ALA A 16 -21.77 -13.14 10.13
CA ALA A 16 -23.16 -12.82 10.44
C ALA A 16 -24.13 -13.58 9.54
N GLY A 17 -23.80 -13.73 8.25
CA GLY A 17 -24.58 -14.52 7.29
C GLY A 17 -24.68 -16.00 7.66
N ALA A 18 -23.65 -16.56 8.27
CA ALA A 18 -23.64 -17.95 8.78
C ALA A 18 -24.48 -18.14 10.04
N SER A 19 -25.25 -17.14 10.48
CA SER A 19 -26.09 -17.18 11.69
C SER A 19 -25.28 -17.42 12.99
N ALA A 20 -24.02 -17.01 12.99
CA ALA A 20 -23.17 -17.05 14.18
C ALA A 20 -23.74 -16.14 15.30
N SER A 21 -23.41 -16.48 16.54
CA SER A 21 -23.80 -15.62 17.66
C SER A 21 -23.14 -14.24 17.53
N GLN A 22 -23.76 -13.22 18.12
CA GLN A 22 -23.17 -11.88 18.16
C GLN A 22 -21.74 -11.88 18.68
N ALA A 23 -21.46 -12.63 19.73
CA ALA A 23 -20.11 -12.79 20.29
C ALA A 23 -19.16 -13.41 19.25
N GLY A 24 -19.62 -14.37 18.46
CA GLY A 24 -18.84 -14.97 17.37
C GLY A 24 -18.50 -13.98 16.26
N VAL A 25 -19.47 -13.14 15.85
CA VAL A 25 -19.24 -12.07 14.85
C VAL A 25 -18.27 -11.03 15.40
N ALA A 26 -18.44 -10.58 16.64
CA ALA A 26 -17.55 -9.61 17.28
C ALA A 26 -16.12 -10.17 17.41
N LEU A 27 -15.98 -11.43 17.85
CA LEU A 27 -14.69 -12.09 17.96
C LEU A 27 -13.98 -12.20 16.61
N ALA A 28 -14.73 -12.63 15.58
CA ALA A 28 -14.20 -12.69 14.21
C ALA A 28 -13.74 -11.32 13.71
N GLY A 29 -14.51 -10.27 13.96
CA GLY A 29 -14.16 -8.90 13.59
C GLY A 29 -12.93 -8.38 14.32
N ILE A 30 -12.76 -8.68 15.63
CA ILE A 30 -11.56 -8.35 16.39
C ILE A 30 -10.35 -9.13 15.85
N ALA A 31 -10.50 -10.42 15.62
CA ALA A 31 -9.45 -11.25 15.06
C ALA A 31 -9.04 -10.78 13.66
N GLY A 32 -10.01 -10.42 12.80
CA GLY A 32 -9.77 -9.88 11.47
C GLY A 32 -9.06 -8.54 11.50
N LEU A 33 -9.44 -7.64 12.40
CA LEU A 33 -8.78 -6.36 12.62
C LEU A 33 -7.31 -6.58 13.01
N LEU A 34 -7.04 -7.40 14.02
CA LEU A 34 -5.68 -7.63 14.50
C LEU A 34 -4.82 -8.36 13.46
N ALA A 35 -5.34 -9.44 12.89
CA ALA A 35 -4.62 -10.21 11.87
C ALA A 35 -4.32 -9.37 10.62
N GLY A 36 -5.30 -8.60 10.13
CA GLY A 36 -5.13 -7.74 8.97
C GLY A 36 -4.18 -6.58 9.24
N ALA A 37 -4.29 -5.90 10.38
CA ALA A 37 -3.40 -4.80 10.76
C ALA A 37 -1.96 -5.28 10.91
N LEU A 38 -1.73 -6.42 11.56
CA LEU A 38 -0.39 -7.01 11.71
C LEU A 38 0.17 -7.46 10.36
N SER A 39 -0.62 -8.18 9.55
CA SER A 39 -0.19 -8.66 8.24
C SER A 39 0.21 -7.51 7.32
N MET A 40 -0.61 -6.46 7.25
CA MET A 40 -0.35 -5.29 6.41
C MET A 40 0.88 -4.51 6.91
N SER A 41 1.01 -4.35 8.23
CA SER A 41 2.17 -3.71 8.85
C SER A 41 3.48 -4.44 8.56
N LEU A 42 3.50 -5.75 8.75
CA LEU A 42 4.69 -6.57 8.48
C LEU A 42 5.01 -6.62 6.99
N GLY A 43 4.00 -6.72 6.12
CA GLY A 43 4.17 -6.68 4.68
C GLY A 43 4.79 -5.37 4.22
N GLU A 44 4.33 -4.24 4.74
CA GLU A 44 4.89 -2.92 4.43
C GLU A 44 6.34 -2.78 4.92
N TRP A 45 6.62 -3.23 6.14
CA TRP A 45 7.98 -3.23 6.68
C TRP A 45 8.94 -4.02 5.80
N ILE A 46 8.56 -5.26 5.43
CA ILE A 46 9.38 -6.12 4.57
C ILE A 46 9.57 -5.48 3.20
N SER A 47 8.50 -4.93 2.61
CA SER A 47 8.55 -4.30 1.28
C SER A 47 9.53 -3.12 1.26
N VAL A 48 9.41 -2.19 2.21
CA VAL A 48 10.29 -1.02 2.30
C VAL A 48 11.72 -1.46 2.59
N LYS A 49 11.92 -2.39 3.53
CA LYS A 49 13.26 -2.87 3.92
C LYS A 49 13.96 -3.59 2.75
N SER A 50 13.24 -4.46 2.05
CA SER A 50 13.79 -5.17 0.88
C SER A 50 14.14 -4.22 -0.26
N SER A 51 13.33 -3.16 -0.47
CA SER A 51 13.65 -2.13 -1.47
C SER A 51 14.91 -1.35 -1.08
N GLN A 52 15.06 -0.99 0.19
CA GLN A 52 16.26 -0.33 0.69
C GLN A 52 17.51 -1.20 0.49
N GLU A 53 17.44 -2.47 0.89
CA GLU A 53 18.54 -3.43 0.73
C GLU A 53 18.92 -3.63 -0.75
N LEU A 54 17.92 -3.68 -1.65
CA LEU A 54 18.17 -3.75 -3.08
C LEU A 54 18.92 -2.51 -3.59
N TYR A 55 18.48 -1.33 -3.22
CA TYR A 55 19.11 -0.08 -3.64
C TYR A 55 20.50 0.09 -3.04
N GLU A 56 20.70 -0.25 -1.76
CA GLU A 56 22.00 -0.26 -1.12
C GLU A 56 22.98 -1.17 -1.89
N ASN A 57 22.56 -2.38 -2.24
CA ASN A 57 23.37 -3.29 -3.04
C ASN A 57 23.69 -2.75 -4.45
N GLN A 58 22.73 -2.13 -5.10
CA GLN A 58 22.96 -1.52 -6.43
C GLN A 58 23.96 -0.36 -6.36
N MET A 59 23.86 0.48 -5.32
CA MET A 59 24.81 1.59 -5.11
C MET A 59 26.23 1.08 -4.78
N GLU A 60 26.35 -0.05 -4.06
CA GLU A 60 27.64 -0.69 -3.80
C GLU A 60 28.26 -1.26 -5.08
N LEU A 61 27.47 -1.92 -5.93
CA LEU A 61 27.93 -2.42 -7.23
C LEU A 61 28.40 -1.29 -8.14
N GLU A 62 27.64 -0.21 -8.23
CA GLU A 62 27.99 0.98 -8.99
C GLU A 62 29.31 1.61 -8.52
N MET A 63 29.53 1.64 -7.20
CA MET A 63 30.80 2.11 -6.65
C MET A 63 31.95 1.19 -7.02
N ASP A 64 31.75 -0.12 -7.01
CA ASP A 64 32.75 -1.12 -7.39
C ASP A 64 33.10 -1.01 -8.90
N GLU A 65 32.12 -0.79 -9.76
CA GLU A 65 32.32 -0.54 -11.20
C GLU A 65 33.07 0.75 -11.44
N LEU A 66 32.71 1.83 -10.77
CA LEU A 66 33.41 3.11 -10.82
C LEU A 66 34.88 2.99 -10.37
N GLU A 67 35.17 2.12 -9.39
CA GLU A 67 36.55 1.87 -8.92
C GLU A 67 37.38 1.02 -9.87
N ASN A 68 36.77 -0.02 -10.43
CA ASN A 68 37.48 -1.03 -11.22
C ASN A 68 37.51 -0.71 -12.72
N ASN A 69 36.57 0.08 -13.24
CA ASN A 69 36.44 0.43 -14.64
C ASN A 69 36.02 1.89 -14.89
N PRO A 70 36.72 2.89 -14.35
CA PRO A 70 36.30 4.30 -14.44
C PRO A 70 36.21 4.84 -15.89
N GLU A 71 36.95 4.27 -16.83
CA GLU A 71 36.85 4.65 -18.25
C GLU A 71 35.60 4.06 -18.92
N GLY A 72 35.09 2.93 -18.41
CA GLY A 72 33.82 2.36 -18.81
C GLY A 72 32.68 3.26 -18.36
N GLU A 73 32.63 3.57 -17.08
CA GLU A 73 31.62 4.43 -16.46
C GLU A 73 31.56 5.83 -17.09
N LYS A 74 32.72 6.39 -17.40
CA LYS A 74 32.81 7.68 -18.13
C LYS A 74 32.15 7.60 -19.52
N ARG A 75 32.33 6.49 -20.24
CA ARG A 75 31.70 6.28 -21.55
C ARG A 75 30.20 6.10 -21.41
N GLU A 76 29.79 5.34 -20.42
CA GLU A 76 28.37 5.10 -20.13
C GLU A 76 27.64 6.38 -19.79
N LEU A 77 28.19 7.20 -18.90
CA LEU A 77 27.63 8.49 -18.56
C LEU A 77 27.53 9.43 -19.80
N ALA A 78 28.55 9.42 -20.66
CA ALA A 78 28.50 10.19 -21.89
C ALA A 78 27.37 9.69 -22.83
N LEU A 79 27.17 8.36 -22.94
CA LEU A 79 26.09 7.78 -23.74
C LEU A 79 24.70 8.12 -23.17
N ILE A 80 24.55 8.10 -21.86
CA ILE A 80 23.29 8.53 -21.19
C ILE A 80 22.96 9.98 -21.55
N TYR A 81 23.94 10.88 -21.49
CA TYR A 81 23.72 12.28 -21.88
C TYR A 81 23.44 12.46 -23.37
N MET A 82 24.09 11.69 -24.23
CA MET A 82 23.78 11.69 -25.66
C MET A 82 22.35 11.19 -25.92
N ALA A 83 21.90 10.17 -25.21
CA ALA A 83 20.52 9.67 -25.30
C ALA A 83 19.49 10.72 -24.85
N LYS A 84 19.89 11.63 -23.95
CA LYS A 84 19.08 12.80 -23.53
C LYS A 84 19.12 13.97 -24.53
N GLY A 85 19.83 13.84 -25.65
CA GLY A 85 19.88 14.84 -26.71
C GLY A 85 21.05 15.82 -26.60
N ILE A 86 22.02 15.58 -25.71
CA ILE A 86 23.22 16.41 -25.60
C ILE A 86 24.18 16.01 -26.75
N PRO A 87 24.78 16.98 -27.48
CA PRO A 87 25.75 16.69 -28.52
C PRO A 87 26.97 15.92 -28.00
N GLU A 88 27.49 14.98 -28.79
CA GLU A 88 28.54 14.04 -28.39
C GLU A 88 29.75 14.71 -27.73
N ALA A 89 30.23 15.82 -28.31
CA ALA A 89 31.41 16.54 -27.78
C ALA A 89 31.12 17.07 -26.37
N GLN A 90 29.94 17.67 -26.15
CA GLN A 90 29.57 18.22 -24.86
C GLN A 90 29.29 17.11 -23.84
N ALA A 91 28.64 16.01 -24.25
CA ALA A 91 28.37 14.88 -23.38
C ALA A 91 29.65 14.23 -22.85
N LYS A 92 30.69 14.10 -23.71
CA LYS A 92 32.02 13.59 -23.31
C LYS A 92 32.75 14.55 -22.38
N GLU A 93 32.66 15.85 -22.62
CA GLU A 93 33.26 16.87 -21.76
C GLU A 93 32.61 16.86 -20.36
N MET A 94 31.27 16.86 -20.29
CA MET A 94 30.53 16.77 -19.04
C MET A 94 30.88 15.49 -18.27
N ALA A 95 30.87 14.33 -18.90
CA ALA A 95 31.26 13.08 -18.27
C ALA A 95 32.69 13.14 -17.74
N ASN A 96 33.65 13.72 -18.49
CA ASN A 96 35.04 13.86 -18.06
C ASN A 96 35.18 14.78 -16.85
N GLU A 97 34.41 15.87 -16.78
CA GLU A 97 34.41 16.77 -15.62
C GLU A 97 33.83 16.11 -14.38
N ILE A 98 32.69 15.41 -14.53
CA ILE A 98 32.03 14.71 -13.43
C ILE A 98 32.95 13.62 -12.85
N MET A 99 33.64 12.87 -13.68
CA MET A 99 34.54 11.79 -13.28
C MET A 99 35.81 12.26 -12.55
N GLN A 100 36.06 13.57 -12.47
CA GLN A 100 37.18 14.10 -11.66
C GLN A 100 36.89 14.04 -10.15
N ASP A 101 35.63 14.05 -9.76
CA ASP A 101 35.21 13.86 -8.38
C ASP A 101 34.45 12.54 -8.25
N LYS A 102 35.11 11.55 -7.64
CA LYS A 102 34.54 10.20 -7.47
C LYS A 102 33.22 10.19 -6.72
N THR A 103 33.05 11.06 -5.73
CA THR A 103 31.82 11.13 -4.95
C THR A 103 30.68 11.69 -5.80
N LEU A 104 30.95 12.74 -6.57
CA LEU A 104 30.00 13.33 -7.48
C LEU A 104 29.65 12.36 -8.61
N ALA A 105 30.64 11.68 -9.18
CA ALA A 105 30.45 10.67 -10.23
C ALA A 105 29.51 9.57 -9.76
N HIS A 106 29.75 8.98 -8.59
CA HIS A 106 28.90 7.94 -8.02
C HIS A 106 27.45 8.43 -7.81
N GLN A 107 27.25 9.62 -7.25
CA GLN A 107 25.91 10.17 -7.05
C GLN A 107 25.18 10.40 -8.38
N ILE A 108 25.88 10.84 -9.40
CA ILE A 108 25.29 11.10 -10.72
C ILE A 108 24.96 9.79 -11.43
N LEU A 109 25.87 8.81 -11.42
CA LEU A 109 25.63 7.49 -12.01
C LEU A 109 24.43 6.81 -11.37
N ILE A 110 24.36 6.73 -10.04
CA ILE A 110 23.19 6.20 -9.33
C ILE A 110 21.89 6.85 -9.81
N LYS A 111 21.88 8.16 -9.98
CA LYS A 111 20.70 8.90 -10.38
C LYS A 111 20.38 8.74 -11.86
N GLU A 112 21.39 8.78 -12.72
CA GLU A 112 21.19 8.82 -14.18
C GLU A 112 21.02 7.43 -14.80
N GLU A 113 21.72 6.43 -14.27
CA GLU A 113 21.70 5.06 -14.74
C GLU A 113 20.62 4.24 -14.02
N LEU A 114 20.68 4.21 -12.69
CA LEU A 114 19.78 3.40 -11.88
C LEU A 114 18.43 4.08 -11.59
N GLY A 115 18.33 5.40 -11.85
CA GLY A 115 17.12 6.17 -11.54
C GLY A 115 16.86 6.27 -10.04
N ILE A 116 17.83 5.99 -9.19
CA ILE A 116 17.72 6.00 -7.74
C ILE A 116 18.00 7.41 -7.23
N ASN A 117 17.12 7.95 -6.42
CA ASN A 117 17.38 9.17 -5.67
C ASN A 117 17.77 8.80 -4.23
N PRO A 118 19.04 8.92 -3.83
CA PRO A 118 19.50 8.54 -2.48
C PRO A 118 18.75 9.27 -1.37
N GLU A 119 18.25 10.48 -1.63
CA GLU A 119 17.47 11.26 -0.65
C GLU A 119 16.10 10.64 -0.35
N GLU A 120 15.52 9.90 -1.29
CA GLU A 120 14.23 9.24 -1.12
C GLU A 120 14.32 7.91 -0.35
N LEU A 121 15.55 7.37 -0.16
CA LEU A 121 15.79 6.12 0.58
C LEU A 121 15.71 6.30 2.11
N HIS A 122 15.60 7.52 2.61
CA HIS A 122 15.56 7.82 4.05
C HIS A 122 14.23 7.49 4.73
N GLY A 123 13.23 6.92 4.03
CA GLY A 123 11.99 6.46 4.61
C GLY A 123 12.23 5.35 5.65
N SER A 124 11.65 5.49 6.84
CA SER A 124 11.75 4.44 7.86
C SER A 124 10.75 3.32 7.57
N ALA A 125 11.26 2.10 7.35
CA ALA A 125 10.41 0.90 7.23
C ALA A 125 9.50 0.71 8.44
N MET A 126 9.98 1.08 9.64
CA MET A 126 9.20 1.02 10.86
C MET A 126 8.06 2.05 10.86
N GLU A 127 8.30 3.27 10.39
CA GLU A 127 7.25 4.29 10.28
C GLU A 127 6.17 3.86 9.30
N ALA A 128 6.56 3.34 8.12
CA ALA A 128 5.63 2.81 7.13
C ALA A 128 4.76 1.69 7.71
N ALA A 129 5.37 0.76 8.44
CA ALA A 129 4.68 -0.33 9.14
C ALA A 129 3.67 0.18 10.17
N VAL A 130 4.06 1.14 11.01
CA VAL A 130 3.19 1.72 12.04
C VAL A 130 2.01 2.46 11.40
N TYR A 131 2.25 3.27 10.38
CA TYR A 131 1.17 3.95 9.66
C TYR A 131 0.22 2.96 8.99
N SER A 132 0.73 1.90 8.37
CA SER A 132 -0.08 0.83 7.78
C SER A 132 -0.97 0.15 8.82
N PHE A 133 -0.41 -0.20 9.98
CA PHE A 133 -1.16 -0.78 11.09
C PHE A 133 -2.31 0.13 11.54
N ILE A 134 -2.01 1.39 11.83
CA ILE A 134 -2.99 2.36 12.34
C ILE A 134 -4.09 2.61 11.31
N LEU A 135 -3.72 2.83 10.05
CA LEU A 135 -4.70 3.10 9.00
C LEU A 135 -5.61 1.90 8.73
N PHE A 136 -5.06 0.68 8.76
CA PHE A 136 -5.88 -0.53 8.65
C PHE A 136 -6.85 -0.66 9.82
N ALA A 137 -6.35 -0.52 11.06
CA ALA A 137 -7.14 -0.64 12.28
C ALA A 137 -8.29 0.38 12.32
N ILE A 138 -8.04 1.65 11.95
CA ILE A 138 -9.07 2.69 11.87
C ILE A 138 -10.18 2.29 10.89
N GLY A 139 -9.82 1.76 9.72
CA GLY A 139 -10.82 1.27 8.76
C GLY A 139 -11.59 0.07 9.30
N ALA A 140 -10.88 -0.92 9.85
CA ALA A 140 -11.46 -2.18 10.30
C ALA A 140 -12.36 -2.06 11.53
N ILE A 141 -12.19 -1.03 12.37
CA ILE A 141 -13.02 -0.83 13.55
C ILE A 141 -14.45 -0.39 13.19
N ILE A 142 -14.64 0.30 12.07
CA ILE A 142 -15.95 0.84 11.66
C ILE A 142 -17.03 -0.26 11.54
N PRO A 143 -16.82 -1.32 10.75
CA PRO A 143 -17.80 -2.40 10.65
C PRO A 143 -17.92 -3.27 11.92
N LEU A 144 -16.92 -3.25 12.78
CA LEU A 144 -16.89 -4.02 14.02
C LEU A 144 -17.74 -3.36 15.13
N LEU A 145 -17.71 -2.03 15.24
CA LEU A 145 -18.36 -1.28 16.32
C LEU A 145 -19.84 -1.67 16.55
N PRO A 146 -20.70 -1.79 15.52
CA PRO A 146 -22.09 -2.17 15.74
C PRO A 146 -22.26 -3.51 16.46
N PHE A 147 -21.42 -4.48 16.17
CA PHE A 147 -21.50 -5.81 16.77
C PHE A 147 -21.01 -5.88 18.22
N LEU A 148 -20.30 -4.84 18.68
CA LEU A 148 -19.88 -4.73 20.09
C LEU A 148 -21.02 -4.21 20.98
N PHE A 149 -21.96 -3.41 20.43
CA PHE A 149 -22.96 -2.71 21.21
C PHE A 149 -24.42 -3.09 20.86
N LEU A 150 -24.65 -3.64 19.67
CA LEU A 150 -25.99 -3.95 19.14
C LEU A 150 -26.13 -5.44 18.85
N THR A 151 -27.35 -5.92 18.81
CA THR A 151 -27.68 -7.35 18.60
C THR A 151 -28.56 -7.58 17.38
N GLY A 152 -28.48 -8.77 16.80
CA GLY A 152 -29.36 -9.22 15.74
C GLY A 152 -29.31 -8.37 14.47
N TYR A 153 -30.44 -8.23 13.80
CA TYR A 153 -30.55 -7.49 12.54
C TYR A 153 -30.19 -6.00 12.67
N THR A 154 -30.40 -5.40 13.84
CA THR A 154 -30.03 -4.00 14.09
C THR A 154 -28.51 -3.79 13.95
N ALA A 155 -27.70 -4.70 14.48
CA ALA A 155 -26.25 -4.66 14.34
C ALA A 155 -25.83 -4.73 12.87
N ILE A 156 -26.45 -5.62 12.08
CA ILE A 156 -26.18 -5.77 10.65
C ILE A 156 -26.52 -4.49 9.88
N ILE A 157 -27.72 -3.93 10.10
CA ILE A 157 -28.15 -2.71 9.41
C ILE A 157 -27.24 -1.53 9.73
N VAL A 158 -26.91 -1.32 11.00
CA VAL A 158 -26.02 -0.23 11.42
C VAL A 158 -24.60 -0.45 10.88
N CYS A 159 -24.10 -1.69 10.84
CA CYS A 159 -22.82 -2.03 10.22
C CYS A 159 -22.80 -1.66 8.73
N VAL A 160 -23.82 -2.01 7.97
CA VAL A 160 -23.95 -1.68 6.54
C VAL A 160 -23.94 -0.15 6.33
N ILE A 161 -24.76 0.57 7.11
CA ILE A 161 -24.86 2.04 6.98
C ILE A 161 -23.54 2.72 7.36
N ALA A 162 -22.93 2.34 8.48
CA ALA A 162 -21.67 2.93 8.96
C ALA A 162 -20.52 2.63 7.98
N SER A 163 -20.46 1.40 7.47
CA SER A 163 -19.42 1.01 6.49
C SER A 163 -19.63 1.73 5.14
N ALA A 164 -20.86 1.82 4.65
CA ALA A 164 -21.17 2.57 3.42
C ALA A 164 -20.79 4.05 3.55
N PHE A 165 -21.08 4.67 4.69
CA PHE A 165 -20.70 6.05 4.98
C PHE A 165 -19.18 6.20 5.03
N GLY A 166 -18.46 5.31 5.73
CA GLY A 166 -17.01 5.31 5.79
C GLY A 166 -16.36 5.15 4.40
N LEU A 167 -16.88 4.22 3.58
CA LEU A 167 -16.43 4.02 2.20
C LEU A 167 -16.66 5.25 1.32
N PHE A 168 -17.83 5.89 1.47
CA PHE A 168 -18.11 7.13 0.74
C PHE A 168 -17.12 8.23 1.12
N LEU A 169 -16.83 8.42 2.41
CA LEU A 169 -15.87 9.42 2.88
C LEU A 169 -14.45 9.14 2.35
N ILE A 170 -14.01 7.88 2.37
CA ILE A 170 -12.71 7.50 1.80
C ILE A 170 -12.68 7.78 0.30
N GLY A 171 -13.73 7.39 -0.44
CA GLY A 171 -13.85 7.66 -1.86
C GLY A 171 -13.86 9.15 -2.18
N ALA A 172 -14.53 9.95 -1.36
CA ALA A 172 -14.54 11.40 -1.46
C ALA A 172 -13.16 12.02 -1.16
N ALA A 173 -12.46 11.54 -0.13
CA ALA A 173 -11.13 12.02 0.22
C ALA A 173 -10.10 11.76 -0.89
N ILE A 174 -10.19 10.65 -1.60
CA ILE A 174 -9.32 10.34 -2.75
C ILE A 174 -9.44 11.41 -3.85
N THR A 175 -10.61 12.04 -3.98
CA THR A 175 -10.80 13.07 -5.03
C THR A 175 -9.99 14.34 -4.81
N LEU A 176 -9.54 14.60 -3.57
CA LEU A 176 -8.65 15.71 -3.25
C LEU A 176 -7.31 15.59 -3.99
N PHE A 177 -6.87 14.36 -4.26
CA PHE A 177 -5.62 14.08 -4.97
C PHE A 177 -5.81 13.79 -6.46
N THR A 178 -6.97 13.26 -6.85
CA THR A 178 -7.22 12.81 -8.22
C THR A 178 -7.99 13.83 -9.07
N GLY A 179 -8.57 14.87 -8.45
CA GLY A 179 -9.40 15.87 -9.14
C GLY A 179 -10.69 15.31 -9.75
N LYS A 180 -11.08 14.08 -9.40
CA LYS A 180 -12.31 13.44 -9.90
C LYS A 180 -13.55 13.93 -9.15
N ASN A 181 -14.75 13.63 -9.70
CA ASN A 181 -16.01 13.98 -9.05
C ASN A 181 -16.20 13.18 -7.75
N ILE A 182 -16.50 13.89 -6.65
CA ILE A 182 -16.70 13.35 -5.31
C ILE A 182 -17.78 12.26 -5.30
N TRP A 183 -18.92 12.53 -5.94
CA TRP A 183 -20.04 11.60 -5.97
C TRP A 183 -19.69 10.33 -6.72
N TYR A 184 -19.02 10.43 -7.86
CA TYR A 184 -18.58 9.27 -8.64
C TYR A 184 -17.61 8.40 -7.84
N SER A 185 -16.59 8.98 -7.24
CA SER A 185 -15.58 8.23 -6.47
C SER A 185 -16.15 7.65 -5.18
N GLY A 186 -17.00 8.42 -4.47
CA GLY A 186 -17.68 7.97 -3.26
C GLY A 186 -18.62 6.80 -3.52
N PHE A 187 -19.54 6.92 -4.49
CA PHE A 187 -20.46 5.85 -4.81
C PHE A 187 -19.80 4.61 -5.39
N ARG A 188 -18.76 4.78 -6.20
CA ARG A 188 -17.95 3.65 -6.69
C ARG A 188 -17.39 2.83 -5.54
N GLN A 189 -16.83 3.49 -4.52
CA GLN A 189 -16.26 2.82 -3.36
C GLN A 189 -17.31 2.09 -2.53
N VAL A 190 -18.46 2.73 -2.32
CA VAL A 190 -19.62 2.12 -1.64
C VAL A 190 -20.10 0.89 -2.40
N LEU A 191 -20.25 0.98 -3.72
CA LEU A 191 -20.73 -0.13 -4.54
C LEU A 191 -19.83 -1.37 -4.41
N PHE A 192 -18.51 -1.19 -4.53
CA PHE A 192 -17.58 -2.31 -4.40
C PHE A 192 -17.57 -2.90 -2.99
N GLY A 193 -17.59 -2.07 -1.96
CA GLY A 193 -17.64 -2.56 -0.57
C GLY A 193 -18.93 -3.30 -0.24
N LEU A 194 -20.08 -2.77 -0.68
CA LEU A 194 -21.36 -3.46 -0.50
C LEU A 194 -21.45 -4.76 -1.29
N ALA A 195 -20.94 -4.79 -2.51
CA ALA A 195 -20.88 -6.01 -3.32
C ALA A 195 -20.04 -7.10 -2.63
N ALA A 196 -18.85 -6.75 -2.13
CA ALA A 196 -18.00 -7.68 -1.39
C ALA A 196 -18.70 -8.23 -0.13
N ALA A 197 -19.30 -7.34 0.66
CA ALA A 197 -20.04 -7.74 1.87
C ALA A 197 -21.29 -8.59 1.56
N ALA A 198 -22.01 -8.29 0.49
CA ALA A 198 -23.17 -9.08 0.06
C ALA A 198 -22.77 -10.49 -0.39
N ILE A 199 -21.68 -10.61 -1.14
CA ILE A 199 -21.12 -11.91 -1.58
C ILE A 199 -20.73 -12.74 -0.37
N THR A 200 -19.95 -12.17 0.56
CA THR A 200 -19.50 -12.89 1.75
C THR A 200 -20.64 -13.26 2.68
N PHE A 201 -21.64 -12.38 2.85
CA PHE A 201 -22.86 -12.68 3.60
C PHE A 201 -23.64 -13.84 2.97
N GLY A 202 -23.80 -13.83 1.64
CA GLY A 202 -24.47 -14.91 0.90
C GLY A 202 -23.75 -16.25 1.06
N ILE A 203 -22.41 -16.24 0.92
CA ILE A 203 -21.58 -17.45 1.13
C ILE A 203 -21.70 -17.92 2.58
N GLY A 204 -21.61 -17.02 3.54
CA GLY A 204 -21.78 -17.34 4.96
C GLY A 204 -23.11 -18.01 5.23
N LYS A 205 -24.21 -17.50 4.65
CA LYS A 205 -25.54 -18.08 4.78
C LYS A 205 -25.62 -19.48 4.19
N LEU A 206 -25.04 -19.74 3.03
CA LEU A 206 -24.98 -21.06 2.40
C LEU A 206 -24.19 -22.05 3.26
N ILE A 207 -23.06 -21.67 3.78
CA ILE A 207 -22.21 -22.50 4.65
C ILE A 207 -22.92 -22.75 6.00
N GLY A 208 -23.53 -21.74 6.60
CA GLY A 208 -24.23 -21.84 7.88
C GLY A 208 -25.38 -22.83 7.80
N VAL A 209 -26.16 -22.84 6.73
CA VAL A 209 -27.23 -23.83 6.49
C VAL A 209 -26.66 -25.25 6.36
N SER A 210 -25.51 -25.42 5.69
CA SER A 210 -24.90 -26.75 5.49
C SER A 210 -24.27 -27.34 6.75
N ILE A 211 -23.85 -26.51 7.71
CA ILE A 211 -23.25 -26.97 8.96
C ILE A 211 -24.31 -27.22 10.05
N ALA A 212 -25.46 -26.55 9.98
CA ALA A 212 -26.56 -26.67 10.92
C ALA A 212 -27.51 -27.83 10.61
N GLY A 213 -27.43 -28.45 9.41
CA GLY A 213 -28.20 -29.62 8.96
C GLY A 213 -27.39 -30.88 9.11
#